data_e05cfc313e7dad5b4a909adb77267cff
#
_entry.id   e05cfc313e7dad5b4a909adb77267cff
#
_cell.length_a   1.000
_cell.length_b   1.000
_cell.length_c   1.000
_cell.angle_alpha   90.00
_cell.angle_beta   90.00
_cell.angle_gamma   90.00
#
_symmetry.space_group_name_H-M   'P 1'
#
loop_
_entity.id
_entity.type
_entity.pdbx_description
1 polymer ?
#
loop_
_entity_poly.entity_id
_entity_poly.type
_entity_poly.pdbx_seq_one_letter_code
_entity_poly.pdbx_strand_id
1 'polypeptide(L)'
;MIAGHLAGGKLDAQEGVRDALPAPLGDLRGPFALAVWDGATLLLARDAFGQRPLWYAQRGGELWFASDPQRLRALGAPPGQIDRDALSDYLELLYVPAPASIWSGFRKLPAGHLLRAGELGVEVRRWFELPVPGSGEKRPSRIAVRARLEQVARNADRAACVLLSGDLGSSALLGLMTRKHGRVRSFGEPDPLARRVAERFRSAHAEAAATAIDELPEALAVLAEPLGDPALVEMAARLKAAACPSVLSAAGADELFAGHPRYLRAARLPHSGRAGRAAGLMATIAPRHHRGRLQRTASAIGSKGATRARALVEVFSLEERRALIGSHARTAQGATAEVEGNADAAVAFDLEVALPDGVLAGLHAAAARAGVEFQAPFLDASLAELVVPPAARHKLGRAHGARLLRDAVADLLPRDVLMADPRPPPPAGAWLRGPLRPLLHDLLLAPSARIRALLDPRAIDETLRHSLVPRGDARQAWALLALEIWVREQRR
;
A
#
# COMPACT_ATOMS: atom_id res chain seq x y z
N MET A 1 -3.26 -11.33 -30.95
CA MET A 1 -2.11 -10.37 -30.91
C MET A 1 -1.70 -10.20 -29.47
N ILE A 2 -0.43 -10.38 -29.15
CA ILE A 2 0.10 -10.22 -27.79
C ILE A 2 1.00 -9.01 -27.82
N ALA A 3 0.70 -8.01 -27.00
CA ALA A 3 1.51 -6.80 -26.90
C ALA A 3 1.80 -6.50 -25.42
N GLY A 4 3.06 -6.21 -25.09
CA GLY A 4 3.46 -5.91 -23.73
C GLY A 4 4.71 -5.06 -23.65
N HIS A 5 4.83 -4.33 -22.57
CA HIS A 5 6.04 -3.58 -22.23
C HIS A 5 6.37 -3.80 -20.75
N LEU A 6 7.57 -4.27 -20.48
CA LEU A 6 8.10 -4.43 -19.14
C LEU A 6 9.15 -3.35 -18.89
N ALA A 7 8.95 -2.56 -17.86
CA ALA A 7 9.96 -1.64 -17.39
C ALA A 7 10.77 -2.29 -16.27
N GLY A 8 12.05 -2.48 -16.49
CA GLY A 8 13.01 -2.81 -15.46
C GLY A 8 13.68 -4.18 -15.57
N GLY A 9 15.01 -4.18 -15.54
CA GLY A 9 15.89 -5.33 -15.33
C GLY A 9 16.06 -6.26 -16.53
N LYS A 10 17.22 -6.34 -17.09
CA LYS A 10 17.63 -7.41 -18.00
C LYS A 10 17.51 -8.74 -17.27
N LEU A 11 16.45 -9.49 -17.54
CA LEU A 11 16.54 -10.93 -17.53
C LEU A 11 17.07 -11.29 -18.92
N ASP A 12 18.36 -11.59 -19.02
CA ASP A 12 18.87 -12.27 -20.20
C ASP A 12 18.03 -13.53 -20.35
N ALA A 13 17.36 -13.64 -21.49
CA ALA A 13 16.59 -14.81 -21.85
C ALA A 13 17.57 -15.99 -22.06
N GLN A 14 17.99 -16.60 -20.96
CA GLN A 14 18.75 -17.86 -21.02
C GLN A 14 17.79 -19.00 -21.29
N GLU A 15 18.19 -19.90 -22.17
CA GLU A 15 17.45 -21.07 -22.66
C GLU A 15 16.83 -21.95 -21.55
N GLY A 16 17.21 -21.81 -20.29
CA GLY A 16 16.69 -22.59 -19.15
C GLY A 16 15.32 -22.16 -18.59
N VAL A 17 14.75 -21.01 -19.01
CA VAL A 17 13.46 -20.52 -18.49
C VAL A 17 12.27 -21.21 -19.21
N ARG A 18 12.49 -21.78 -20.39
CA ARG A 18 11.42 -22.33 -21.22
C ARG A 18 10.78 -23.60 -20.66
N ASP A 19 11.55 -24.51 -20.06
CA ASP A 19 11.09 -25.84 -19.67
C ASP A 19 10.78 -26.03 -18.18
N ALA A 20 11.09 -25.06 -17.34
CA ALA A 20 11.10 -25.22 -15.88
C ALA A 20 10.12 -24.34 -15.10
N LEU A 21 9.18 -23.62 -15.74
CA LEU A 21 8.15 -22.88 -15.03
C LEU A 21 7.03 -23.81 -14.53
N PRO A 22 6.70 -23.79 -13.23
CA PRO A 22 6.87 -22.75 -12.20
C PRO A 22 8.09 -22.87 -11.26
N ALA A 23 8.92 -23.90 -11.38
CA ALA A 23 10.03 -24.15 -10.45
C ALA A 23 11.06 -23.00 -10.35
N PRO A 24 11.45 -22.28 -11.43
CA PRO A 24 12.41 -21.19 -11.33
C PRO A 24 11.86 -19.91 -10.68
N LEU A 25 10.54 -19.71 -10.63
CA LEU A 25 9.96 -18.51 -10.00
C LEU A 25 10.29 -18.45 -8.50
N GLY A 26 10.34 -19.61 -7.83
CA GLY A 26 10.71 -19.71 -6.42
C GLY A 26 12.14 -19.26 -6.11
N ASP A 27 13.03 -19.24 -7.09
CA ASP A 27 14.43 -18.81 -6.95
C ASP A 27 14.61 -17.31 -7.24
N LEU A 28 13.64 -16.66 -7.90
CA LEU A 28 13.70 -15.24 -8.17
C LEU A 28 13.56 -14.44 -6.86
N ARG A 29 14.43 -13.49 -6.69
CA ARG A 29 14.46 -12.59 -5.53
C ARG A 29 14.26 -11.15 -5.95
N GLY A 30 13.66 -10.35 -5.06
CA GLY A 30 13.44 -8.93 -5.27
C GLY A 30 12.23 -8.61 -6.15
N PRO A 31 12.09 -7.34 -6.57
CA PRO A 31 10.93 -6.86 -7.31
C PRO A 31 10.98 -7.26 -8.79
N PHE A 32 9.92 -7.89 -9.28
CA PHE A 32 9.77 -8.18 -10.70
C PHE A 32 8.31 -8.20 -11.18
N ALA A 33 8.14 -7.88 -12.45
CA ALA A 33 7.01 -8.25 -13.28
C ALA A 33 7.59 -8.78 -14.59
N LEU A 34 7.29 -10.02 -14.97
CA LEU A 34 7.88 -10.66 -16.14
C LEU A 34 6.82 -11.18 -17.11
N ALA A 35 7.20 -11.26 -18.38
CA ALA A 35 6.46 -11.93 -19.42
C ALA A 35 7.42 -12.85 -20.21
N VAL A 36 7.01 -14.07 -20.41
CA VAL A 36 7.75 -15.08 -21.20
C VAL A 36 6.82 -15.66 -22.24
N TRP A 37 7.29 -15.72 -23.48
CA TRP A 37 6.60 -16.36 -24.60
C TRP A 37 7.46 -17.44 -25.19
N ASP A 38 6.95 -18.68 -25.26
CA ASP A 38 7.65 -19.84 -25.79
C ASP A 38 7.27 -20.21 -27.24
N GLY A 39 6.45 -19.41 -27.88
CA GLY A 39 5.90 -19.66 -29.21
C GLY A 39 4.46 -20.18 -29.20
N ALA A 40 3.98 -20.74 -28.10
CA ALA A 40 2.63 -21.27 -27.93
C ALA A 40 1.91 -20.73 -26.69
N THR A 41 2.65 -20.52 -25.62
CA THR A 41 2.11 -20.09 -24.32
C THR A 41 2.75 -18.80 -23.85
N LEU A 42 1.93 -17.85 -23.40
CA LEU A 42 2.39 -16.67 -22.67
C LEU A 42 2.30 -16.94 -21.17
N LEU A 43 3.39 -16.69 -20.48
CA LEU A 43 3.42 -16.61 -19.02
C LEU A 43 3.68 -15.19 -18.58
N LEU A 44 2.80 -14.67 -17.72
CA LEU A 44 3.02 -13.44 -16.97
C LEU A 44 3.21 -13.80 -15.51
N ALA A 45 4.15 -13.18 -14.79
CA ALA A 45 4.27 -13.38 -13.35
C ALA A 45 4.62 -12.08 -12.63
N ARG A 46 4.12 -11.95 -11.39
CA ARG A 46 4.35 -10.81 -10.51
C ARG A 46 5.04 -11.29 -9.24
N ASP A 47 6.00 -10.52 -8.75
CA ASP A 47 6.77 -10.87 -7.54
C ASP A 47 5.91 -11.15 -6.31
N ALA A 48 6.51 -11.80 -5.31
CA ALA A 48 5.85 -12.30 -4.11
C ALA A 48 5.02 -11.25 -3.36
N PHE A 49 5.45 -9.98 -3.34
CA PHE A 49 4.81 -8.88 -2.63
C PHE A 49 4.14 -7.86 -3.54
N GLY A 50 4.20 -8.05 -4.87
CA GLY A 50 3.63 -7.11 -5.83
C GLY A 50 4.35 -5.77 -5.91
N GLN A 51 5.66 -5.75 -5.71
CA GLN A 51 6.48 -4.53 -5.78
C GLN A 51 6.46 -3.88 -7.17
N ARG A 52 6.28 -4.70 -8.23
CA ARG A 52 6.10 -4.20 -9.60
C ARG A 52 4.66 -4.41 -10.04
N PRO A 53 4.00 -3.39 -10.62
CA PRO A 53 2.63 -3.54 -11.12
C PRO A 53 2.61 -4.35 -12.41
N LEU A 54 1.52 -5.14 -12.59
CA LEU A 54 1.25 -5.86 -13.83
C LEU A 54 -0.26 -5.90 -14.06
N TRP A 55 -0.66 -5.33 -15.18
CA TRP A 55 -2.03 -5.21 -15.61
C TRP A 55 -2.27 -6.07 -16.83
N TYR A 56 -3.50 -6.54 -17.00
CA TYR A 56 -3.92 -7.24 -18.20
C TYR A 56 -5.38 -6.97 -18.54
N ALA A 57 -5.72 -7.18 -19.81
CA ALA A 57 -7.07 -7.15 -20.34
C ALA A 57 -7.24 -8.29 -21.32
N GLN A 58 -8.45 -8.89 -21.35
CA GLN A 58 -8.79 -9.98 -22.26
C GLN A 58 -10.10 -9.67 -22.96
N ARG A 59 -10.11 -9.78 -24.27
CA ARG A 59 -11.34 -9.64 -25.09
C ARG A 59 -11.16 -10.32 -26.45
N GLY A 60 -12.18 -11.08 -26.90
CA GLY A 60 -12.22 -11.63 -28.26
C GLY A 60 -11.05 -12.53 -28.63
N GLY A 61 -10.46 -13.26 -27.67
CA GLY A 61 -9.27 -14.11 -27.90
C GLY A 61 -7.93 -13.36 -27.83
N GLU A 62 -7.96 -12.04 -27.68
CA GLU A 62 -6.77 -11.22 -27.50
C GLU A 62 -6.47 -10.97 -26.02
N LEU A 63 -5.18 -10.92 -25.65
CA LEU A 63 -4.69 -10.61 -24.34
C LEU A 63 -3.68 -9.45 -24.42
N TRP A 64 -3.96 -8.39 -23.72
CA TRP A 64 -3.05 -7.25 -23.53
C TRP A 64 -2.47 -7.27 -22.14
N PHE A 65 -1.22 -6.91 -21.98
CA PHE A 65 -0.59 -6.73 -20.67
C PHE A 65 0.38 -5.55 -20.67
N ALA A 66 0.51 -4.89 -19.53
CA ALA A 66 1.42 -3.76 -19.34
C ALA A 66 1.66 -3.52 -17.85
N SER A 67 2.66 -2.71 -17.52
CA SER A 67 2.88 -2.19 -16.16
C SER A 67 1.95 -1.05 -15.76
N ASP A 68 1.14 -0.53 -16.69
CA ASP A 68 0.28 0.64 -16.50
C ASP A 68 -0.97 0.54 -17.38
N PRO A 69 -2.19 0.86 -16.89
CA PRO A 69 -3.42 0.77 -17.67
C PRO A 69 -3.50 1.77 -18.82
N GLN A 70 -2.79 2.90 -18.77
CA GLN A 70 -2.73 3.83 -19.91
C GLN A 70 -1.97 3.19 -21.07
N ARG A 71 -0.93 2.41 -20.78
CA ARG A 71 -0.21 1.64 -21.80
C ARG A 71 -1.07 0.53 -22.40
N LEU A 72 -1.95 -0.13 -21.60
CA LEU A 72 -2.92 -1.07 -22.17
C LEU A 72 -3.80 -0.40 -23.21
N ARG A 73 -4.28 0.82 -22.92
CA ARG A 73 -5.08 1.60 -23.89
C ARG A 73 -4.29 1.98 -25.15
N ALA A 74 -3.05 2.42 -24.96
CA ALA A 74 -2.16 2.74 -26.09
C ALA A 74 -1.85 1.52 -26.98
N LEU A 75 -1.89 0.31 -26.43
CA LEU A 75 -1.75 -0.95 -27.15
C LEU A 75 -3.04 -1.43 -27.82
N GLY A 76 -4.13 -0.67 -27.72
CA GLY A 76 -5.42 -1.00 -28.34
C GLY A 76 -6.38 -1.81 -27.47
N ALA A 77 -6.05 -2.01 -26.18
CA ALA A 77 -7.00 -2.62 -25.25
C ALA A 77 -8.25 -1.72 -25.16
N PRO A 78 -9.47 -2.31 -25.19
CA PRO A 78 -10.68 -1.51 -25.16
C PRO A 78 -10.72 -0.62 -23.92
N PRO A 79 -11.01 0.69 -24.08
CA PRO A 79 -11.09 1.60 -22.96
C PRO A 79 -12.22 1.17 -22.03
N GLY A 80 -11.89 0.83 -20.78
CA GLY A 80 -12.88 0.58 -19.75
C GLY A 80 -13.59 1.85 -19.30
N GLN A 81 -14.84 1.72 -18.89
CA GLN A 81 -15.52 2.73 -18.08
C GLN A 81 -15.08 2.60 -16.62
N ILE A 82 -15.37 3.60 -15.80
CA ILE A 82 -15.17 3.48 -14.37
C ILE A 82 -16.11 2.39 -13.82
N ASP A 83 -15.52 1.36 -13.23
CA ASP A 83 -16.22 0.27 -12.59
C ASP A 83 -16.77 0.75 -11.24
N ARG A 84 -18.10 0.71 -11.08
CA ARG A 84 -18.75 1.20 -9.87
C ARG A 84 -18.54 0.32 -8.65
N ASP A 85 -18.32 -0.97 -8.85
CA ASP A 85 -18.00 -1.89 -7.77
C ASP A 85 -16.58 -1.64 -7.26
N ALA A 86 -15.63 -1.40 -8.17
CA ALA A 86 -14.27 -0.97 -7.82
C ALA A 86 -14.24 0.44 -7.19
N LEU A 87 -15.16 1.31 -7.58
CA LEU A 87 -15.34 2.61 -6.92
C LEU A 87 -15.81 2.44 -5.45
N SER A 88 -16.66 1.43 -5.16
CA SER A 88 -17.00 1.07 -3.78
C SER A 88 -15.76 0.64 -3.00
N ASP A 89 -14.90 -0.17 -3.60
CA ASP A 89 -13.67 -0.63 -2.98
C ASP A 89 -12.73 0.54 -2.67
N TYR A 90 -12.60 1.50 -3.61
CA TYR A 90 -11.86 2.74 -3.39
C TYR A 90 -12.42 3.57 -2.23
N LEU A 91 -13.72 3.76 -2.15
CA LEU A 91 -14.34 4.50 -1.05
C LEU A 91 -14.13 3.81 0.30
N GLU A 92 -14.06 2.47 0.33
CA GLU A 92 -13.76 1.72 1.55
C GLU A 92 -12.30 1.87 1.98
N LEU A 93 -11.34 1.66 1.07
CA LEU A 93 -9.93 1.42 1.38
C LEU A 93 -8.98 2.54 0.93
N LEU A 94 -9.46 3.49 0.10
CA LEU A 94 -8.68 4.52 -0.61
C LEU A 94 -7.80 3.98 -1.75
N TYR A 95 -7.98 2.74 -2.13
CA TYR A 95 -7.38 2.08 -3.31
C TYR A 95 -8.31 0.96 -3.78
N VAL A 96 -8.05 0.44 -4.96
CA VAL A 96 -8.79 -0.71 -5.51
C VAL A 96 -7.92 -1.96 -5.32
N PRO A 97 -8.36 -3.00 -4.57
CA PRO A 97 -7.59 -4.23 -4.39
C PRO A 97 -7.52 -5.07 -5.68
N ALA A 98 -6.39 -5.74 -5.92
CA ALA A 98 -6.30 -6.77 -6.95
C ALA A 98 -7.25 -7.96 -6.63
N PRO A 99 -7.79 -8.66 -7.65
CA PRO A 99 -7.55 -8.48 -9.08
C PRO A 99 -8.41 -7.39 -9.74
N ALA A 100 -9.25 -6.67 -8.97
CA ALA A 100 -10.11 -5.63 -9.50
C ALA A 100 -9.30 -4.43 -10.02
N SER A 101 -9.92 -3.66 -10.89
CA SER A 101 -9.43 -2.41 -11.41
C SER A 101 -10.55 -1.37 -11.40
N ILE A 102 -10.19 -0.10 -11.23
CA ILE A 102 -11.14 1.00 -11.43
C ILE A 102 -11.67 1.05 -12.87
N TRP A 103 -11.00 0.42 -13.80
CA TRP A 103 -11.37 0.33 -15.20
C TRP A 103 -12.05 -1.00 -15.50
N SER A 104 -13.32 -0.99 -15.90
CA SER A 104 -14.01 -2.20 -16.34
C SER A 104 -13.28 -2.86 -17.52
N GLY A 105 -13.12 -4.19 -17.46
CA GLY A 105 -12.39 -4.95 -18.47
C GLY A 105 -10.88 -5.04 -18.25
N PHE A 106 -10.29 -4.24 -17.36
CA PHE A 106 -8.91 -4.36 -16.94
C PHE A 106 -8.81 -5.11 -15.62
N ARG A 107 -7.73 -5.83 -15.42
CA ARG A 107 -7.42 -6.55 -14.19
C ARG A 107 -5.97 -6.34 -13.78
N LYS A 108 -5.72 -6.38 -12.49
CA LYS A 108 -4.36 -6.46 -11.92
C LYS A 108 -4.01 -7.91 -11.67
N LEU A 109 -2.80 -8.33 -12.06
CA LEU A 109 -2.30 -9.62 -11.61
C LEU A 109 -1.93 -9.49 -10.13
N PRO A 110 -2.53 -10.29 -9.21
CA PRO A 110 -2.23 -10.16 -7.79
C PRO A 110 -0.77 -10.49 -7.46
N ALA A 111 -0.27 -9.98 -6.31
CA ALA A 111 1.05 -10.32 -5.80
C ALA A 111 1.22 -11.85 -5.66
N GLY A 112 2.39 -12.39 -6.00
CA GLY A 112 2.66 -13.82 -5.93
C GLY A 112 1.83 -14.68 -6.89
N HIS A 113 1.27 -14.10 -7.95
CA HIS A 113 0.49 -14.84 -8.96
C HIS A 113 1.18 -14.85 -10.31
N LEU A 114 0.84 -15.89 -11.08
CA LEU A 114 1.15 -16.01 -12.49
C LEU A 114 -0.14 -16.14 -13.31
N LEU A 115 -0.09 -15.67 -14.55
CA LEU A 115 -1.10 -15.86 -15.56
C LEU A 115 -0.49 -16.67 -16.70
N ARG A 116 -1.15 -17.74 -17.09
CA ARG A 116 -0.81 -18.56 -18.26
C ARG A 116 -1.89 -18.36 -19.32
N ALA A 117 -1.50 -18.02 -20.53
CA ALA A 117 -2.41 -17.89 -21.66
C ALA A 117 -1.90 -18.74 -22.82
N GLY A 118 -2.75 -19.59 -23.39
CA GLY A 118 -2.46 -20.49 -24.50
C GLY A 118 -3.74 -20.96 -25.16
N GLU A 119 -3.69 -22.06 -25.94
CA GLU A 119 -4.85 -22.60 -26.67
C GLU A 119 -6.03 -22.96 -25.74
N LEU A 120 -5.77 -23.37 -24.50
CA LEU A 120 -6.80 -23.71 -23.52
C LEU A 120 -7.42 -22.49 -22.82
N GLY A 121 -7.01 -21.28 -23.20
CA GLY A 121 -7.50 -20.03 -22.60
C GLY A 121 -6.52 -19.39 -21.62
N VAL A 122 -7.07 -18.62 -20.67
CA VAL A 122 -6.29 -17.87 -19.67
C VAL A 122 -6.57 -18.42 -18.28
N GLU A 123 -5.51 -18.80 -17.58
CA GLU A 123 -5.54 -19.27 -16.20
C GLU A 123 -4.68 -18.35 -15.33
N VAL A 124 -5.21 -17.97 -14.15
CA VAL A 124 -4.45 -17.24 -13.12
C VAL A 124 -4.32 -18.12 -11.89
N ARG A 125 -3.10 -18.34 -11.42
CA ARG A 125 -2.84 -19.14 -10.22
C ARG A 125 -1.78 -18.50 -9.34
N ARG A 126 -1.83 -18.80 -8.05
CA ARG A 126 -0.80 -18.39 -7.08
C ARG A 126 0.43 -19.28 -7.24
N TRP A 127 1.61 -18.69 -7.31
CA TRP A 127 2.89 -19.40 -7.32
C TRP A 127 3.68 -19.19 -6.02
N PHE A 128 3.36 -18.12 -5.26
CA PHE A 128 3.96 -17.84 -3.96
C PHE A 128 2.87 -17.61 -2.91
N GLU A 129 2.93 -18.38 -1.84
CA GLU A 129 2.06 -18.19 -0.68
C GLU A 129 2.80 -17.45 0.41
N LEU A 130 2.25 -16.30 0.82
CA LEU A 130 2.76 -15.59 1.98
C LEU A 130 2.58 -16.49 3.22
N PRO A 131 3.60 -16.56 4.10
CA PRO A 131 3.45 -17.26 5.35
C PRO A 131 2.26 -16.71 6.16
N VAL A 132 1.47 -17.60 6.75
CA VAL A 132 0.28 -17.22 7.52
C VAL A 132 0.68 -16.62 8.86
N PRO A 133 0.32 -15.38 9.20
CA PRO A 133 0.59 -14.81 10.51
C PRO A 133 -0.09 -15.63 11.62
N GLY A 134 0.64 -15.92 12.68
CA GLY A 134 0.12 -16.71 13.80
C GLY A 134 0.24 -18.23 13.64
N SER A 135 0.65 -18.74 12.48
CA SER A 135 0.83 -20.18 12.26
C SER A 135 2.05 -20.79 12.99
N GLY A 136 3.02 -19.96 13.35
CA GLY A 136 4.25 -20.39 14.02
C GLY A 136 4.17 -20.25 15.54
N GLU A 137 4.48 -21.33 16.25
CA GLU A 137 4.46 -21.36 17.73
C GLU A 137 5.63 -20.62 18.36
N LYS A 138 6.79 -20.62 17.71
CA LYS A 138 8.06 -20.17 18.30
C LYS A 138 8.43 -18.77 17.84
N ARG A 139 8.92 -17.96 18.78
CA ARG A 139 9.56 -16.70 18.47
C ARG A 139 10.95 -16.95 17.89
N PRO A 140 11.31 -16.37 16.73
CA PRO A 140 12.67 -16.48 16.19
C PRO A 140 13.68 -15.79 17.13
N SER A 141 14.90 -16.30 17.15
CA SER A 141 15.96 -15.70 17.95
C SER A 141 16.36 -14.33 17.36
N ARG A 142 16.82 -13.43 18.22
CA ARG A 142 17.40 -12.15 17.81
C ARG A 142 18.50 -12.33 16.76
N ILE A 143 19.36 -13.34 16.95
CA ILE A 143 20.49 -13.63 16.05
C ILE A 143 19.98 -14.03 14.67
N ALA A 144 18.98 -14.91 14.60
CA ALA A 144 18.41 -15.34 13.30
C ALA A 144 17.78 -14.18 12.55
N VAL A 145 16.97 -13.34 13.22
CA VAL A 145 16.38 -12.15 12.59
C VAL A 145 17.46 -11.19 12.11
N ARG A 146 18.49 -10.93 12.92
CA ARG A 146 19.61 -10.06 12.56
C ARG A 146 20.36 -10.58 11.35
N ALA A 147 20.70 -11.86 11.31
CA ALA A 147 21.41 -12.47 10.19
C ALA A 147 20.62 -12.34 8.87
N ARG A 148 19.31 -12.50 8.94
CA ARG A 148 18.44 -12.32 7.76
C ARG A 148 18.36 -10.87 7.31
N LEU A 149 18.27 -9.91 8.23
CA LEU A 149 18.31 -8.48 7.91
C LEU A 149 19.64 -8.07 7.27
N GLU A 150 20.75 -8.63 7.75
CA GLU A 150 22.07 -8.40 7.14
C GLU A 150 22.17 -9.02 5.74
N GLN A 151 21.51 -10.15 5.48
CA GLN A 151 21.41 -10.73 4.14
C GLN A 151 20.60 -9.82 3.21
N VAL A 152 19.47 -9.29 3.66
CA VAL A 152 18.67 -8.31 2.93
C VAL A 152 19.51 -7.09 2.55
N ALA A 153 20.28 -6.53 3.48
CA ALA A 153 21.16 -5.41 3.20
C ALA A 153 22.29 -5.75 2.21
N ARG A 154 22.80 -7.00 2.22
CA ARG A 154 23.81 -7.45 1.23
C ARG A 154 23.26 -7.48 -0.20
N ASN A 155 21.99 -7.83 -0.35
CA ASN A 155 21.35 -7.99 -1.65
C ASN A 155 20.80 -6.67 -2.21
N ALA A 156 20.68 -5.63 -1.37
CA ALA A 156 20.19 -4.33 -1.79
C ALA A 156 21.24 -3.55 -2.61
N ASP A 157 20.76 -2.68 -3.49
CA ASP A 157 21.63 -1.84 -4.31
C ASP A 157 22.47 -0.88 -3.44
N ARG A 158 23.78 -1.07 -3.47
CA ARG A 158 24.74 -0.25 -2.70
C ARG A 158 24.84 1.20 -3.18
N ALA A 159 24.46 1.48 -4.42
CA ALA A 159 24.51 2.82 -5.02
C ALA A 159 23.26 3.64 -4.71
N ALA A 160 22.20 2.98 -4.27
CA ALA A 160 20.93 3.61 -3.95
C ALA A 160 21.01 4.51 -2.71
N CYS A 161 20.15 5.53 -2.67
CA CYS A 161 19.97 6.35 -1.50
C CYS A 161 18.87 5.75 -0.59
N VAL A 162 19.04 5.82 0.73
CA VAL A 162 18.02 5.40 1.69
C VAL A 162 17.06 6.55 1.97
N LEU A 163 15.76 6.32 1.79
CA LEU A 163 14.71 7.21 2.26
C LEU A 163 14.64 7.10 3.79
N LEU A 164 15.11 8.13 4.47
CA LEU A 164 15.26 8.17 5.92
C LEU A 164 14.22 9.10 6.54
N SER A 165 13.23 8.53 7.22
CA SER A 165 12.18 9.25 7.94
C SER A 165 12.48 9.42 9.44
N GLY A 166 13.51 8.76 9.96
CA GLY A 166 13.80 8.73 11.40
C GLY A 166 13.00 7.69 12.19
N ASP A 167 12.07 6.97 11.56
CA ASP A 167 11.39 5.84 12.16
C ASP A 167 12.30 4.62 12.31
N LEU A 168 11.79 3.59 13.01
CA LEU A 168 12.53 2.36 13.27
C LEU A 168 12.96 1.65 11.99
N GLY A 169 12.06 1.52 11.00
CA GLY A 169 12.31 0.77 9.77
C GLY A 169 13.38 1.42 8.91
N SER A 170 13.24 2.71 8.59
CA SER A 170 14.18 3.47 7.77
C SER A 170 15.54 3.63 8.45
N SER A 171 15.55 3.81 9.78
CA SER A 171 16.77 3.90 10.57
C SER A 171 17.52 2.55 10.61
N ALA A 172 16.80 1.44 10.75
CA ALA A 172 17.36 0.11 10.69
C ALA A 172 17.96 -0.17 9.32
N LEU A 173 17.25 0.18 8.25
CA LEU A 173 17.73 0.02 6.88
C LEU A 173 19.03 0.78 6.65
N LEU A 174 19.10 2.08 7.00
CA LEU A 174 20.32 2.87 6.86
C LEU A 174 21.48 2.27 7.67
N GLY A 175 21.23 1.86 8.90
CA GLY A 175 22.27 1.25 9.76
C GLY A 175 22.82 -0.06 9.21
N LEU A 176 21.93 -0.93 8.71
CA LEU A 176 22.29 -2.21 8.09
C LEU A 176 23.07 -2.00 6.79
N MET A 177 22.63 -1.08 5.92
CA MET A 177 23.30 -0.72 4.69
C MET A 177 24.70 -0.14 4.95
N THR A 178 24.80 0.81 5.90
CA THR A 178 26.08 1.42 6.24
C THR A 178 27.08 0.40 6.81
N ARG A 179 26.60 -0.51 7.68
CA ARG A 179 27.45 -1.57 8.23
C ARG A 179 27.99 -2.52 7.15
N LYS A 180 27.20 -2.74 6.11
CA LYS A 180 27.56 -3.66 5.02
C LYS A 180 28.38 -3.01 3.91
N HIS A 181 28.01 -1.81 3.50
CA HIS A 181 28.53 -1.16 2.31
C HIS A 181 29.40 0.09 2.60
N GLY A 182 29.56 0.44 3.87
CA GLY A 182 30.24 1.67 4.27
C GLY A 182 29.33 2.90 4.14
N ARG A 183 29.87 4.01 3.63
CA ARG A 183 29.12 5.26 3.56
C ARG A 183 27.95 5.17 2.56
N VAL A 184 26.74 5.38 3.04
CA VAL A 184 25.48 5.35 2.28
C VAL A 184 24.86 6.74 2.28
N ARG A 185 24.33 7.18 1.15
CA ARG A 185 23.56 8.43 1.06
C ARG A 185 22.16 8.21 1.60
N SER A 186 21.61 9.23 2.24
CA SER A 186 20.21 9.23 2.67
C SER A 186 19.55 10.57 2.39
N PHE A 187 18.24 10.58 2.33
CA PHE A 187 17.45 11.80 2.20
C PHE A 187 16.10 11.62 2.89
N GLY A 188 15.47 12.72 3.26
CA GLY A 188 14.16 12.70 3.91
C GLY A 188 13.66 14.11 4.25
N GLU A 189 12.58 14.17 4.98
CA GLU A 189 12.13 15.44 5.56
C GLU A 189 13.08 15.92 6.68
N PRO A 190 13.09 17.23 6.96
CA PRO A 190 13.71 17.76 8.16
C PRO A 190 13.08 17.10 9.41
N ASP A 191 13.82 16.21 10.02
CA ASP A 191 13.39 15.45 11.20
C ASP A 191 14.56 15.27 12.16
N PRO A 192 14.43 15.60 13.47
CA PRO A 192 15.52 15.49 14.43
C PRO A 192 16.05 14.06 14.62
N LEU A 193 15.18 13.03 14.56
CA LEU A 193 15.61 11.64 14.67
C LEU A 193 16.33 11.19 13.40
N ALA A 194 15.84 11.57 12.23
CA ALA A 194 16.52 11.29 10.96
C ALA A 194 17.93 11.89 10.92
N ARG A 195 18.09 13.16 11.31
CA ARG A 195 19.42 13.81 11.41
C ARG A 195 20.36 13.06 12.32
N ARG A 196 19.90 12.72 13.53
CA ARG A 196 20.70 11.96 14.51
C ARG A 196 21.14 10.59 14.00
N VAL A 197 20.25 9.89 13.31
CA VAL A 197 20.57 8.60 12.68
C VAL A 197 21.59 8.79 11.56
N ALA A 198 21.39 9.79 10.70
CA ALA A 198 22.33 10.12 9.63
C ALA A 198 23.72 10.47 10.14
N GLU A 199 23.82 11.29 11.19
CA GLU A 199 25.07 11.64 11.89
C GLU A 199 25.76 10.39 12.46
N ARG A 200 25.02 9.55 13.19
CA ARG A 200 25.53 8.30 13.78
C ARG A 200 26.20 7.41 12.73
N PHE A 201 25.58 7.28 11.56
CA PHE A 201 26.09 6.44 10.48
C PHE A 201 26.95 7.21 9.47
N ARG A 202 27.26 8.48 9.71
CA ARG A 202 28.04 9.35 8.82
C ARG A 202 27.49 9.34 7.38
N SER A 203 26.15 9.27 7.26
CA SER A 203 25.45 9.33 5.99
C SER A 203 25.54 10.75 5.41
N ALA A 204 25.73 10.85 4.09
CA ALA A 204 25.51 12.12 3.40
C ALA A 204 23.99 12.32 3.27
N HIS A 205 23.40 12.98 4.27
CA HIS A 205 21.96 13.18 4.39
C HIS A 205 21.53 14.49 3.75
N ALA A 206 20.57 14.42 2.83
CA ALA A 206 19.93 15.59 2.24
C ALA A 206 18.51 15.72 2.80
N GLU A 207 18.14 16.94 3.20
CA GLU A 207 16.78 17.25 3.65
C GLU A 207 16.01 17.94 2.54
N ALA A 208 14.83 17.42 2.24
CA ALA A 208 13.87 18.01 1.33
C ALA A 208 12.57 18.25 2.08
N ALA A 209 12.25 19.52 2.31
CA ALA A 209 10.94 19.88 2.82
C ALA A 209 9.87 19.53 1.78
N ALA A 210 8.85 18.79 2.18
CA ALA A 210 7.73 18.52 1.30
C ALA A 210 6.82 19.76 1.24
N THR A 211 7.01 20.59 0.24
CA THR A 211 6.03 21.64 -0.14
C THR A 211 4.94 21.06 -1.05
N ALA A 212 4.51 19.87 -0.72
CA ALA A 212 3.75 18.97 -1.59
C ALA A 212 2.33 19.46 -1.93
N ILE A 213 1.82 20.48 -1.25
CA ILE A 213 0.41 20.90 -1.39
C ILE A 213 0.14 21.49 -2.78
N ASP A 214 1.07 22.28 -3.30
CA ASP A 214 0.92 22.92 -4.61
C ASP A 214 1.06 21.91 -5.77
N GLU A 215 1.76 20.80 -5.55
CA GLU A 215 1.94 19.71 -6.52
C GLU A 215 0.86 18.61 -6.42
N LEU A 216 -0.11 18.76 -5.52
CA LEU A 216 -1.16 17.76 -5.29
C LEU A 216 -1.92 17.35 -6.56
N PRO A 217 -2.43 18.28 -7.40
CA PRO A 217 -3.14 17.89 -8.61
C PRO A 217 -2.28 17.02 -9.53
N GLU A 218 -1.03 17.42 -9.73
CA GLU A 218 -0.09 16.70 -10.58
C GLU A 218 0.33 15.35 -10.01
N ALA A 219 0.50 15.25 -8.68
CA ALA A 219 0.87 13.99 -8.03
C ALA A 219 -0.24 12.93 -8.13
N LEU A 220 -1.50 13.35 -8.08
CA LEU A 220 -2.66 12.46 -8.22
C LEU A 220 -3.03 12.17 -9.68
N ALA A 221 -2.78 13.10 -10.59
CA ALA A 221 -3.11 12.98 -12.00
C ALA A 221 -2.40 11.82 -12.70
N VAL A 222 -1.17 11.52 -12.30
CA VAL A 222 -0.34 10.47 -12.93
C VAL A 222 -0.62 9.05 -12.41
N LEU A 223 -1.51 8.92 -11.43
CA LEU A 223 -1.83 7.61 -10.86
C LEU A 223 -2.60 6.74 -11.87
N ALA A 224 -2.21 5.49 -11.95
CA ALA A 224 -2.89 4.47 -12.74
C ALA A 224 -4.36 4.28 -12.35
N GLU A 225 -4.62 4.38 -11.04
CA GLU A 225 -5.92 4.32 -10.38
C GLU A 225 -6.00 5.37 -9.27
N PRO A 226 -7.21 5.74 -8.80
CA PRO A 226 -7.30 6.67 -7.69
C PRO A 226 -6.70 6.07 -6.42
N LEU A 227 -5.81 6.81 -5.78
CA LEU A 227 -5.23 6.51 -4.47
C LEU A 227 -5.50 7.69 -3.54
N GLY A 228 -6.14 7.41 -2.43
CA GLY A 228 -6.56 8.44 -1.47
C GLY A 228 -5.66 8.55 -0.24
N ASP A 229 -4.40 8.08 -0.28
CA ASP A 229 -3.47 8.25 0.83
C ASP A 229 -2.74 9.62 0.73
N PRO A 230 -2.92 10.53 1.70
CA PRO A 230 -2.21 11.80 1.73
C PRO A 230 -0.68 11.68 1.74
N ALA A 231 -0.14 10.58 2.28
CA ALA A 231 1.30 10.34 2.33
C ALA A 231 1.95 10.23 0.94
N LEU A 232 1.18 9.88 -0.09
CA LEU A 232 1.68 9.80 -1.47
C LEU A 232 2.18 11.12 -2.00
N VAL A 233 1.49 12.21 -1.68
CA VAL A 233 1.83 13.56 -2.16
C VAL A 233 3.17 13.98 -1.58
N GLU A 234 3.34 13.78 -0.27
CA GLU A 234 4.63 14.04 0.39
C GLU A 234 5.74 13.15 -0.17
N MET A 235 5.43 11.88 -0.44
CA MET A 235 6.40 10.94 -0.99
C MET A 235 6.83 11.32 -2.40
N ALA A 236 5.90 11.74 -3.27
CA ALA A 236 6.21 12.17 -4.63
C ALA A 236 7.15 13.39 -4.64
N ALA A 237 6.90 14.39 -3.78
CA ALA A 237 7.75 15.55 -3.63
C ALA A 237 9.16 15.18 -3.11
N ARG A 238 9.24 14.29 -2.12
CA ARG A 238 10.53 13.80 -1.58
C ARG A 238 11.36 13.07 -2.63
N LEU A 239 10.75 12.16 -3.37
CA LEU A 239 11.45 11.40 -4.41
C LEU A 239 11.96 12.29 -5.54
N LYS A 240 11.17 13.31 -5.95
CA LYS A 240 11.60 14.31 -6.92
C LYS A 240 12.84 15.10 -6.43
N ALA A 241 12.89 15.42 -5.13
CA ALA A 241 13.99 16.16 -4.53
C ALA A 241 15.22 15.28 -4.20
N ALA A 242 15.12 13.97 -4.28
CA ALA A 242 16.15 13.03 -3.81
C ALA A 242 17.48 13.09 -4.58
N ALA A 243 17.48 13.57 -5.83
CA ALA A 243 18.65 13.59 -6.74
C ALA A 243 19.43 12.26 -6.79
N CYS A 244 18.70 11.14 -6.67
CA CYS A 244 19.22 9.78 -6.67
C CYS A 244 18.52 8.95 -7.75
N PRO A 245 19.24 8.19 -8.58
CA PRO A 245 18.61 7.35 -9.60
C PRO A 245 17.89 6.12 -9.03
N SER A 246 18.29 5.66 -7.84
CA SER A 246 17.71 4.52 -7.14
C SER A 246 17.50 4.83 -5.66
N VAL A 247 16.36 4.40 -5.11
CA VAL A 247 15.96 4.68 -3.72
C VAL A 247 15.54 3.40 -3.02
N LEU A 248 16.09 3.21 -1.82
CA LEU A 248 15.68 2.15 -0.90
C LEU A 248 14.70 2.72 0.13
N SER A 249 13.56 2.07 0.27
CA SER A 249 12.56 2.36 1.28
C SER A 249 12.42 1.22 2.28
N ALA A 250 12.04 1.55 3.49
CA ALA A 250 11.68 0.58 4.53
C ALA A 250 10.23 0.06 4.42
N ALA A 251 9.55 0.29 3.29
CA ALA A 251 8.20 -0.25 3.07
C ALA A 251 8.17 -1.76 3.32
N GLY A 252 7.11 -2.25 3.93
CA GLY A 252 6.96 -3.64 4.36
C GLY A 252 7.53 -3.94 5.75
N ALA A 253 8.35 -3.08 6.34
CA ALA A 253 8.89 -3.32 7.68
C ALA A 253 7.79 -3.37 8.74
N ASP A 254 6.83 -2.45 8.69
CA ASP A 254 5.74 -2.39 9.65
C ASP A 254 4.76 -3.55 9.48
N GLU A 255 4.50 -3.99 8.27
CA GLU A 255 3.65 -5.12 7.96
C GLU A 255 4.29 -6.43 8.42
N LEU A 256 5.54 -6.67 8.06
CA LEU A 256 6.26 -7.91 8.41
C LEU A 256 6.47 -8.07 9.93
N PHE A 257 6.82 -6.98 10.60
CA PHE A 257 7.17 -6.99 12.03
C PHE A 257 6.04 -6.56 12.97
N ALA A 258 4.83 -6.34 12.45
CA ALA A 258 3.68 -5.82 13.19
C ALA A 258 3.96 -4.47 13.87
N GLY A 259 4.51 -3.49 13.13
CA GLY A 259 4.89 -2.16 13.61
C GLY A 259 3.74 -1.17 13.71
N HIS A 260 2.72 -1.27 12.86
CA HIS A 260 1.61 -0.31 12.86
C HIS A 260 0.80 -0.27 14.16
N PRO A 261 0.43 0.92 14.66
CA PRO A 261 -0.40 1.08 15.86
C PRO A 261 -1.75 0.36 15.79
N ARG A 262 -2.28 0.15 14.57
CA ARG A 262 -3.55 -0.57 14.37
C ARG A 262 -3.49 -2.03 14.81
N TYR A 263 -2.33 -2.69 14.77
CA TYR A 263 -2.18 -4.06 15.25
C TYR A 263 -2.32 -4.17 16.77
N LEU A 264 -1.74 -3.20 17.51
CA LEU A 264 -1.96 -3.09 18.95
C LEU A 264 -3.43 -2.82 19.27
N ARG A 265 -4.09 -1.97 18.47
CA ARG A 265 -5.52 -1.69 18.59
C ARG A 265 -6.33 -2.95 18.30
N ALA A 266 -6.03 -3.69 17.23
CA ALA A 266 -6.70 -4.95 16.90
C ALA A 266 -6.58 -5.99 18.02
N ALA A 267 -5.37 -6.11 18.60
CA ALA A 267 -5.11 -7.02 19.72
C ALA A 267 -5.88 -6.67 21.00
N ARG A 268 -6.06 -5.37 21.29
CA ARG A 268 -6.62 -4.89 22.57
C ARG A 268 -8.11 -4.63 22.55
N LEU A 269 -8.71 -4.36 21.38
CA LEU A 269 -10.14 -4.15 21.31
C LEU A 269 -10.88 -5.40 21.78
N PRO A 270 -11.76 -5.27 22.79
CA PRO A 270 -12.56 -6.39 23.24
C PRO A 270 -13.41 -6.92 22.07
N HIS A 271 -13.61 -8.25 22.04
CA HIS A 271 -14.60 -8.82 21.15
C HIS A 271 -15.89 -9.04 21.94
N SER A 272 -16.94 -8.36 21.54
CA SER A 272 -18.27 -8.56 22.09
C SER A 272 -19.32 -8.20 21.05
N GLY A 273 -20.02 -9.20 20.53
CA GLY A 273 -21.13 -8.97 19.61
C GLY A 273 -22.25 -8.13 20.25
N ARG A 274 -22.45 -8.24 21.57
CA ARG A 274 -23.43 -7.40 22.30
C ARG A 274 -22.96 -5.94 22.36
N ALA A 275 -21.71 -5.72 22.77
CA ALA A 275 -21.15 -4.37 22.82
C ALA A 275 -21.04 -3.74 21.44
N GLY A 276 -20.71 -4.49 20.40
CA GLY A 276 -20.73 -4.01 19.01
C GLY A 276 -22.11 -3.57 18.56
N ARG A 277 -23.15 -4.37 18.84
CA ARG A 277 -24.55 -3.97 18.55
C ARG A 277 -25.00 -2.75 19.34
N ALA A 278 -24.67 -2.68 20.63
CA ALA A 278 -25.00 -1.51 21.45
C ALA A 278 -24.28 -0.23 20.94
N ALA A 279 -23.00 -0.34 20.59
CA ALA A 279 -22.25 0.77 19.99
C ALA A 279 -22.81 1.17 18.61
N GLY A 280 -23.27 0.21 17.79
CA GLY A 280 -23.95 0.46 16.53
C GLY A 280 -25.28 1.21 16.71
N LEU A 281 -26.07 0.82 17.70
CA LEU A 281 -27.30 1.53 18.05
C LEU A 281 -27.02 2.95 18.55
N MET A 282 -26.00 3.12 19.41
CA MET A 282 -25.56 4.47 19.83
C MET A 282 -25.09 5.33 18.66
N ALA A 283 -24.49 4.73 17.65
CA ALA A 283 -24.07 5.45 16.45
C ALA A 283 -25.26 6.03 15.68
N THR A 284 -26.44 5.39 15.69
CA THR A 284 -27.64 5.90 14.98
C THR A 284 -28.18 7.19 15.57
N ILE A 285 -28.05 7.39 16.87
CA ILE A 285 -28.51 8.60 17.60
C ILE A 285 -27.40 9.65 17.75
N ALA A 286 -26.18 9.30 17.40
CA ALA A 286 -25.05 10.21 17.49
C ALA A 286 -25.14 11.38 16.48
N PRO A 287 -24.52 12.53 16.77
CA PRO A 287 -24.39 13.60 15.79
C PRO A 287 -23.81 13.08 14.47
N ARG A 288 -24.35 13.54 13.35
CA ARG A 288 -24.03 13.00 12.01
C ARG A 288 -22.52 12.94 11.72
N HIS A 289 -21.74 13.96 12.14
CA HIS A 289 -20.28 14.00 11.93
C HIS A 289 -19.48 12.98 12.74
N HIS A 290 -20.10 12.29 13.70
CA HIS A 290 -19.48 11.19 14.47
C HIS A 290 -20.00 9.82 14.07
N ARG A 291 -21.16 9.77 13.37
CA ARG A 291 -21.89 8.53 13.10
C ARG A 291 -21.04 7.48 12.39
N GLY A 292 -20.44 7.81 11.26
CA GLY A 292 -19.59 6.88 10.48
C GLY A 292 -18.42 6.35 11.29
N ARG A 293 -17.73 7.22 12.06
CA ARG A 293 -16.63 6.79 12.93
C ARG A 293 -17.10 5.84 14.03
N LEU A 294 -18.26 6.09 14.64
CA LEU A 294 -18.82 5.22 15.66
C LEU A 294 -19.29 3.89 15.06
N GLN A 295 -19.86 3.89 13.87
CA GLN A 295 -20.25 2.67 13.16
C GLN A 295 -19.04 1.78 12.86
N ARG A 296 -17.94 2.34 12.34
CA ARG A 296 -16.69 1.61 12.11
C ARG A 296 -16.11 1.04 13.41
N THR A 297 -16.14 1.82 14.50
CA THR A 297 -15.70 1.35 15.82
C THR A 297 -16.60 0.21 16.33
N ALA A 298 -17.92 0.35 16.17
CA ALA A 298 -18.88 -0.69 16.53
C ALA A 298 -18.66 -1.98 15.72
N SER A 299 -18.42 -1.86 14.43
CA SER A 299 -18.06 -2.98 13.55
C SER A 299 -16.77 -3.66 14.01
N ALA A 300 -15.73 -2.89 14.34
CA ALA A 300 -14.47 -3.45 14.84
C ALA A 300 -14.62 -4.18 16.19
N ILE A 301 -15.48 -3.68 17.10
CA ILE A 301 -15.78 -4.35 18.38
C ILE A 301 -16.61 -5.60 18.16
N GLY A 302 -17.59 -5.55 17.26
CA GLY A 302 -18.55 -6.63 16.99
C GLY A 302 -17.99 -7.79 16.15
N SER A 303 -16.83 -7.62 15.52
CA SER A 303 -16.25 -8.58 14.57
C SER A 303 -14.90 -9.15 15.04
N LYS A 304 -14.44 -10.19 14.33
CA LYS A 304 -13.14 -10.85 14.51
C LYS A 304 -12.39 -10.97 13.19
N GLY A 305 -11.13 -11.36 13.26
CA GLY A 305 -10.32 -11.73 12.10
C GLY A 305 -10.30 -10.66 11.02
N ALA A 306 -10.44 -11.07 9.77
CA ALA A 306 -10.39 -10.20 8.59
C ALA A 306 -11.44 -9.08 8.60
N THR A 307 -12.67 -9.35 9.09
CA THR A 307 -13.71 -8.32 9.19
C THR A 307 -13.33 -7.21 10.16
N ARG A 308 -12.70 -7.53 11.28
CA ARG A 308 -12.15 -6.54 12.21
C ARG A 308 -10.99 -5.77 11.60
N ALA A 309 -10.07 -6.48 10.96
CA ALA A 309 -8.92 -5.85 10.29
C ALA A 309 -9.39 -4.78 9.32
N ARG A 310 -10.36 -5.11 8.49
CA ARG A 310 -10.99 -4.22 7.51
C ARG A 310 -11.67 -3.02 8.18
N ALA A 311 -12.50 -3.24 9.20
CA ALA A 311 -13.20 -2.17 9.92
C ALA A 311 -12.25 -1.13 10.57
N LEU A 312 -11.00 -1.53 10.86
CA LEU A 312 -9.98 -0.64 11.41
C LEU A 312 -9.35 0.29 10.37
N VAL A 313 -9.45 -0.02 9.09
CA VAL A 313 -8.90 0.78 7.98
C VAL A 313 -9.97 1.46 7.13
N GLU A 314 -11.20 0.97 7.17
CA GLU A 314 -12.36 1.50 6.44
C GLU A 314 -12.50 3.03 6.60
N VAL A 315 -12.71 3.73 5.49
CA VAL A 315 -12.87 5.19 5.46
C VAL A 315 -14.35 5.59 5.38
N PHE A 316 -15.08 5.02 4.45
CA PHE A 316 -16.53 5.16 4.38
C PHE A 316 -17.18 3.86 4.80
N SER A 317 -18.09 3.92 5.77
CA SER A 317 -18.90 2.77 6.17
C SER A 317 -19.77 2.28 5.01
N LEU A 318 -20.25 1.04 5.08
CA LEU A 318 -21.14 0.51 4.05
C LEU A 318 -22.41 1.37 3.86
N GLU A 319 -22.92 1.98 4.92
CA GLU A 319 -24.08 2.89 4.87
C GLU A 319 -23.74 4.18 4.11
N GLU A 320 -22.58 4.78 4.41
CA GLU A 320 -22.10 5.96 3.70
C GLU A 320 -21.81 5.67 2.22
N ARG A 321 -21.26 4.50 1.90
CA ARG A 321 -21.08 4.07 0.50
C ARG A 321 -22.41 3.85 -0.22
N ARG A 322 -23.42 3.27 0.46
CA ARG A 322 -24.78 3.14 -0.11
C ARG A 322 -25.42 4.49 -0.42
N ALA A 323 -25.18 5.48 0.41
CA ALA A 323 -25.63 6.84 0.11
C ALA A 323 -24.95 7.45 -1.11
N LEU A 324 -23.66 7.17 -1.33
CA LEU A 324 -22.88 7.71 -2.43
C LEU A 324 -23.10 6.99 -3.77
N ILE A 325 -23.21 5.64 -3.78
CA ILE A 325 -23.20 4.82 -5.02
C ILE A 325 -24.35 3.81 -5.10
N GLY A 326 -25.32 3.86 -4.20
CA GLY A 326 -26.52 3.01 -4.23
C GLY A 326 -26.22 1.52 -4.08
N SER A 327 -26.79 0.70 -4.95
CA SER A 327 -26.67 -0.76 -4.95
C SER A 327 -25.26 -1.29 -5.25
N HIS A 328 -24.37 -0.47 -5.78
CA HIS A 328 -22.97 -0.83 -6.01
C HIS A 328 -22.11 -0.86 -4.73
N ALA A 329 -22.66 -0.37 -3.61
CA ALA A 329 -21.96 -0.42 -2.33
C ALA A 329 -21.80 -1.86 -1.85
N ARG A 330 -20.58 -2.31 -1.77
CA ARG A 330 -20.18 -3.65 -1.34
C ARG A 330 -18.98 -3.59 -0.42
N THR A 331 -18.67 -4.69 0.23
CA THR A 331 -17.38 -4.85 0.92
C THR A 331 -16.34 -5.27 -0.10
N ALA A 332 -15.21 -4.58 -0.12
CA ALA A 332 -14.11 -4.87 -1.04
C ALA A 332 -13.70 -6.34 -0.96
N GLN A 333 -13.46 -6.95 -2.10
CA GLN A 333 -12.94 -8.31 -2.18
C GLN A 333 -11.43 -8.27 -1.98
N GLY A 334 -10.91 -9.18 -1.20
CA GLY A 334 -9.50 -9.39 -0.99
C GLY A 334 -9.36 -10.70 -0.22
N ALA A 335 -8.62 -11.65 -0.78
CA ALA A 335 -8.40 -12.92 -0.11
C ALA A 335 -7.54 -12.65 1.12
N THR A 336 -8.10 -12.85 2.29
CA THR A 336 -7.31 -12.98 3.50
C THR A 336 -7.39 -14.41 3.95
N ALA A 337 -6.24 -15.02 4.24
CA ALA A 337 -6.20 -16.33 4.89
C ALA A 337 -7.07 -16.29 6.15
N GLU A 338 -7.78 -17.36 6.46
CA GLU A 338 -8.44 -17.49 7.74
C GLU A 338 -7.39 -17.52 8.85
N VAL A 339 -7.31 -16.41 9.60
CA VAL A 339 -6.32 -16.22 10.66
C VAL A 339 -7.06 -16.03 11.98
N GLU A 340 -6.71 -16.84 12.98
CA GLU A 340 -7.42 -16.84 14.28
C GLU A 340 -7.16 -15.56 15.08
N GLY A 341 -6.03 -15.00 15.13
CA GLY A 341 -5.72 -13.80 15.94
C GLY A 341 -6.19 -12.49 15.29
N ASN A 342 -6.86 -11.59 16.02
CA ASN A 342 -7.29 -10.30 15.48
C ASN A 342 -6.13 -9.43 14.96
N ALA A 343 -4.99 -9.44 15.66
CA ALA A 343 -3.81 -8.71 15.21
C ALA A 343 -3.11 -9.44 14.05
N ASP A 344 -3.09 -10.77 14.09
CA ASP A 344 -2.53 -11.59 13.01
C ASP A 344 -3.36 -11.43 11.74
N ALA A 345 -4.67 -11.39 11.85
CA ALA A 345 -5.57 -11.11 10.72
C ALA A 345 -5.36 -9.69 10.14
N ALA A 346 -5.06 -8.70 10.99
CA ALA A 346 -4.74 -7.36 10.51
C ALA A 346 -3.38 -7.32 9.78
N VAL A 347 -2.39 -8.09 10.25
CA VAL A 347 -1.11 -8.26 9.55
C VAL A 347 -1.31 -8.97 8.20
N ALA A 348 -2.12 -10.04 8.17
CA ALA A 348 -2.43 -10.76 6.93
C ALA A 348 -3.12 -9.84 5.91
N PHE A 349 -4.15 -9.09 6.33
CA PHE A 349 -4.84 -8.13 5.48
C PHE A 349 -3.87 -7.10 4.89
N ASP A 350 -2.97 -6.58 5.71
CA ASP A 350 -2.01 -5.59 5.25
C ASP A 350 -1.00 -6.17 4.27
N LEU A 351 -0.46 -7.35 4.52
CA LEU A 351 0.50 -8.00 3.64
C LEU A 351 -0.11 -8.42 2.30
N GLU A 352 -1.37 -8.90 2.31
CA GLU A 352 -2.01 -9.42 1.09
C GLU A 352 -2.72 -8.34 0.27
N VAL A 353 -3.20 -7.26 0.92
CA VAL A 353 -4.11 -6.30 0.29
C VAL A 353 -3.56 -4.86 0.36
N ALA A 354 -3.33 -4.34 1.58
CA ALA A 354 -2.99 -2.93 1.74
C ALA A 354 -1.57 -2.60 1.23
N LEU A 355 -0.63 -3.48 1.48
CA LEU A 355 0.76 -3.28 1.06
C LEU A 355 0.91 -3.27 -0.47
N PRO A 356 0.48 -4.32 -1.23
CA PRO A 356 0.68 -4.34 -2.68
C PRO A 356 -0.12 -3.28 -3.43
N ASP A 357 -1.38 -3.06 -3.07
CA ASP A 357 -2.32 -2.27 -3.87
C ASP A 357 -2.52 -0.83 -3.35
N GLY A 358 -2.17 -0.56 -2.09
CA GLY A 358 -2.17 0.77 -1.50
C GLY A 358 -0.75 1.36 -1.43
N VAL A 359 0.10 0.81 -0.57
CA VAL A 359 1.42 1.39 -0.25
C VAL A 359 2.39 1.29 -1.43
N LEU A 360 2.62 0.08 -1.95
CA LEU A 360 3.60 -0.14 -3.03
C LEU A 360 3.13 0.46 -4.36
N ALA A 361 1.84 0.39 -4.66
CA ALA A 361 1.29 1.04 -5.86
C ALA A 361 1.54 2.55 -5.84
N GLY A 362 1.35 3.19 -4.69
CA GLY A 362 1.62 4.61 -4.52
C GLY A 362 3.09 4.97 -4.60
N LEU A 363 3.94 4.22 -3.91
CA LEU A 363 5.40 4.41 -3.96
C LEU A 363 5.95 4.21 -5.37
N HIS A 364 5.44 3.21 -6.10
CA HIS A 364 5.83 2.97 -7.48
C HIS A 364 5.43 4.12 -8.40
N ALA A 365 4.20 4.62 -8.28
CA ALA A 365 3.73 5.75 -9.06
C ALA A 365 4.54 7.03 -8.78
N ALA A 366 4.82 7.32 -7.51
CA ALA A 366 5.65 8.45 -7.09
C ALA A 366 7.09 8.35 -7.63
N ALA A 367 7.68 7.15 -7.56
CA ALA A 367 9.02 6.89 -8.08
C ALA A 367 9.09 7.00 -9.62
N ALA A 368 8.11 6.45 -10.33
CA ALA A 368 8.01 6.54 -11.78
C ALA A 368 7.91 8.01 -12.24
N ARG A 369 7.11 8.84 -11.54
CA ARG A 369 7.01 10.28 -11.80
C ARG A 369 8.35 11.00 -11.59
N ALA A 370 9.07 10.63 -10.55
CA ALA A 370 10.37 11.22 -10.24
C ALA A 370 11.50 10.71 -11.15
N GLY A 371 11.25 9.72 -12.00
CA GLY A 371 12.30 9.06 -12.81
C GLY A 371 13.30 8.26 -11.96
N VAL A 372 12.86 7.76 -10.80
CA VAL A 372 13.69 7.09 -9.80
C VAL A 372 13.32 5.61 -9.74
N GLU A 373 14.31 4.73 -9.67
CA GLU A 373 14.07 3.33 -9.37
C GLU A 373 13.80 3.14 -7.87
N PHE A 374 12.73 2.42 -7.54
CA PHE A 374 12.31 2.18 -6.17
C PHE A 374 12.48 0.71 -5.79
N GLN A 375 13.04 0.46 -4.62
CA GLN A 375 13.20 -0.87 -4.04
C GLN A 375 12.79 -0.88 -2.56
N ALA A 376 12.16 -1.97 -2.11
CA ALA A 376 11.79 -2.20 -0.72
C ALA A 376 12.50 -3.45 -0.18
N PRO A 377 13.74 -3.35 0.31
CA PRO A 377 14.55 -4.50 0.67
C PRO A 377 13.96 -5.41 1.75
N PHE A 378 13.15 -4.87 2.69
CA PHE A 378 12.46 -5.69 3.69
C PHE A 378 11.50 -6.70 3.09
N LEU A 379 11.02 -6.48 1.86
CA LEU A 379 10.12 -7.39 1.15
C LEU A 379 10.93 -8.53 0.50
N ASP A 380 11.59 -9.30 1.33
CA ASP A 380 12.35 -10.51 1.00
C ASP A 380 11.57 -11.73 1.50
N ALA A 381 11.35 -12.71 0.60
CA ALA A 381 10.56 -13.90 0.90
C ALA A 381 11.11 -14.68 2.10
N SER A 382 12.43 -14.82 2.18
CA SER A 382 13.05 -15.56 3.27
C SER A 382 13.08 -14.79 4.60
N LEU A 383 13.01 -13.46 4.57
CA LEU A 383 12.74 -12.67 5.78
C LEU A 383 11.29 -12.87 6.22
N ALA A 384 10.33 -12.83 5.29
CA ALA A 384 8.92 -13.05 5.58
C ALA A 384 8.67 -14.45 6.18
N GLU A 385 9.27 -15.51 5.62
CA GLU A 385 9.20 -16.87 6.15
C GLU A 385 9.66 -16.99 7.60
N LEU A 386 10.62 -16.15 8.02
CA LEU A 386 11.13 -16.13 9.39
C LEU A 386 10.25 -15.32 10.35
N VAL A 387 9.74 -14.14 9.91
CA VAL A 387 9.15 -13.16 10.83
C VAL A 387 7.63 -13.08 10.77
N VAL A 388 6.99 -13.59 9.71
CA VAL A 388 5.53 -13.55 9.58
C VAL A 388 4.84 -14.65 10.40
N PRO A 389 5.25 -15.94 10.37
CA PRO A 389 4.58 -17.03 11.08
C PRO A 389 4.43 -16.81 12.59
N PRO A 390 5.42 -16.27 13.34
CA PRO A 390 5.24 -16.05 14.77
C PRO A 390 4.02 -15.18 15.06
N ALA A 391 3.18 -15.64 16.00
CA ALA A 391 1.97 -14.92 16.36
C ALA A 391 2.25 -13.48 16.83
N ALA A 392 1.31 -12.57 16.59
CA ALA A 392 1.45 -11.15 16.89
C ALA A 392 1.85 -10.86 18.34
N ARG A 393 1.47 -11.72 19.32
CA ARG A 393 1.93 -11.62 20.72
C ARG A 393 3.45 -11.61 20.89
N HIS A 394 4.20 -12.20 19.94
CA HIS A 394 5.67 -12.20 19.95
C HIS A 394 6.27 -10.95 19.29
N LYS A 395 5.49 -10.24 18.49
CA LYS A 395 5.88 -9.03 17.73
C LYS A 395 5.43 -7.76 18.43
N LEU A 396 4.33 -7.82 19.20
CA LEU A 396 3.75 -6.70 19.91
C LEU A 396 4.31 -6.61 21.34
N GLY A 397 4.68 -5.40 21.73
CA GLY A 397 5.00 -5.05 23.11
C GLY A 397 3.81 -4.39 23.82
N ARG A 398 4.05 -3.84 25.02
CA ARG A 398 3.02 -3.12 25.78
C ARG A 398 2.63 -1.78 25.12
N ALA A 399 3.58 -1.02 24.61
CA ALA A 399 3.35 0.30 24.02
C ALA A 399 3.60 0.31 22.50
N HIS A 400 4.54 -0.46 22.01
CA HIS A 400 5.00 -0.41 20.63
C HIS A 400 4.95 -1.78 19.95
N GLY A 401 4.74 -1.79 18.64
CA GLY A 401 4.92 -2.96 17.78
C GLY A 401 6.38 -3.20 17.39
N ALA A 402 6.60 -4.02 16.37
CA ALA A 402 7.89 -4.32 15.75
C ALA A 402 8.96 -4.85 16.74
N ARG A 403 8.56 -5.59 17.77
CA ARG A 403 9.47 -6.08 18.82
C ARG A 403 10.63 -6.92 18.26
N LEU A 404 10.37 -7.77 17.28
CA LEU A 404 11.42 -8.59 16.66
C LEU A 404 12.47 -7.72 15.95
N LEU A 405 12.03 -6.67 15.25
CA LEU A 405 12.95 -5.73 14.62
C LEU A 405 13.74 -4.93 15.65
N ARG A 406 13.05 -4.35 16.66
CA ARG A 406 13.69 -3.59 17.76
C ARG A 406 14.77 -4.40 18.44
N ASP A 407 14.48 -5.66 18.80
CA ASP A 407 15.45 -6.55 19.44
C ASP A 407 16.62 -6.87 18.51
N ALA A 408 16.37 -7.09 17.22
CA ALA A 408 17.41 -7.43 16.25
C ALA A 408 18.39 -6.27 15.97
N VAL A 409 17.94 -5.01 16.11
CA VAL A 409 18.77 -3.81 15.81
C VAL A 409 19.10 -2.98 17.06
N ALA A 410 18.90 -3.53 18.26
CA ALA A 410 19.07 -2.82 19.53
C ALA A 410 20.49 -2.30 19.78
N ASP A 411 21.51 -2.98 19.27
CA ASP A 411 22.92 -2.56 19.32
C ASP A 411 23.28 -1.55 18.22
N LEU A 412 22.47 -1.42 17.22
CA LEU A 412 22.72 -0.60 16.05
C LEU A 412 22.19 0.82 16.22
N LEU A 413 20.97 0.95 16.75
CA LEU A 413 20.24 2.20 16.80
C LEU A 413 20.26 2.86 18.19
N PRO A 414 20.20 4.20 18.25
CA PRO A 414 20.00 4.90 19.51
C PRO A 414 18.67 4.53 20.18
N ARG A 415 18.65 4.62 21.53
CA ARG A 415 17.47 4.21 22.31
C ARG A 415 16.22 5.03 22.00
N ASP A 416 16.36 6.33 21.74
CA ASP A 416 15.26 7.22 21.38
C ASP A 416 14.63 6.83 20.04
N VAL A 417 15.41 6.41 19.04
CA VAL A 417 14.90 5.87 17.77
C VAL A 417 14.22 4.53 17.98
N LEU A 418 14.82 3.65 18.82
CA LEU A 418 14.21 2.36 19.14
C LEU A 418 12.87 2.51 19.87
N MET A 419 12.68 3.57 20.64
CA MET A 419 11.48 3.82 21.44
C MET A 419 10.58 4.91 20.85
N ALA A 420 10.91 5.45 19.66
CA ALA A 420 10.10 6.44 19.00
C ALA A 420 8.69 5.93 18.71
N ASP A 421 7.72 6.80 18.89
CA ASP A 421 6.35 6.57 18.46
C ASP A 421 6.28 6.57 16.93
N PRO A 422 5.37 5.80 16.34
CA PRO A 422 5.11 5.87 14.92
C PRO A 422 4.77 7.30 14.49
N ARG A 423 5.31 7.71 13.34
CA ARG A 423 5.03 9.04 12.79
C ARG A 423 3.53 9.22 12.58
N PRO A 424 2.95 10.36 12.98
CA PRO A 424 1.55 10.65 12.70
C PRO A 424 1.33 10.73 11.18
N PRO A 425 0.13 10.37 10.70
CA PRO A 425 -0.21 10.55 9.30
C PRO A 425 -0.21 12.03 8.91
N PRO A 426 -0.02 12.36 7.62
CA PRO A 426 -0.07 13.72 7.13
C PRO A 426 -1.36 14.43 7.58
N PRO A 427 -1.28 15.72 7.91
CA PRO A 427 -2.41 16.48 8.49
C PRO A 427 -3.42 16.92 7.43
N ALA A 428 -3.96 15.97 6.63
CA ALA A 428 -4.91 16.25 5.55
C ALA A 428 -6.07 17.16 5.97
N GLY A 429 -6.57 17.00 7.19
CA GLY A 429 -7.62 17.87 7.73
C GLY A 429 -7.18 19.32 7.91
N ALA A 430 -5.93 19.58 8.29
CA ALA A 430 -5.39 20.95 8.36
C ALA A 430 -5.18 21.51 6.95
N TRP A 431 -4.69 20.71 6.02
CA TRP A 431 -4.54 21.11 4.63
C TRP A 431 -5.86 21.51 3.98
N LEU A 432 -6.91 20.69 4.13
CA LEU A 432 -8.24 20.94 3.56
C LEU A 432 -8.96 22.14 4.18
N ARG A 433 -8.71 22.44 5.46
CA ARG A 433 -9.27 23.64 6.13
C ARG A 433 -8.41 24.90 5.93
N GLY A 434 -7.17 24.75 5.49
CA GLY A 434 -6.19 25.82 5.26
C GLY A 434 -5.84 25.96 3.77
N PRO A 435 -4.60 25.62 3.38
CA PRO A 435 -4.08 25.92 2.05
C PRO A 435 -4.85 25.25 0.89
N LEU A 436 -5.45 24.08 1.09
CA LEU A 436 -6.24 23.40 0.04
C LEU A 436 -7.72 23.81 0.02
N ARG A 437 -8.16 24.72 0.88
CA ARG A 437 -9.57 25.15 0.92
C ARG A 437 -10.05 25.76 -0.40
N PRO A 438 -9.30 26.64 -1.09
CA PRO A 438 -9.70 27.13 -2.40
C PRO A 438 -9.86 26.01 -3.42
N LEU A 439 -8.87 25.11 -3.53
CA LEU A 439 -8.89 23.97 -4.44
C LEU A 439 -10.10 23.06 -4.20
N LEU A 440 -10.39 22.78 -2.92
CA LEU A 440 -11.55 21.97 -2.56
C LEU A 440 -12.86 22.64 -2.98
N HIS A 441 -12.98 23.95 -2.80
CA HIS A 441 -14.13 24.73 -3.20
C HIS A 441 -14.33 24.67 -4.73
N ASP A 442 -13.27 24.94 -5.49
CA ASP A 442 -13.31 25.02 -6.95
C ASP A 442 -13.53 23.66 -7.62
N LEU A 443 -13.05 22.58 -7.01
CA LEU A 443 -13.15 21.24 -7.57
C LEU A 443 -14.38 20.47 -7.11
N LEU A 444 -14.70 20.47 -5.81
CA LEU A 444 -15.74 19.61 -5.26
C LEU A 444 -17.09 20.32 -5.05
N LEU A 445 -17.08 21.58 -4.65
CA LEU A 445 -18.33 22.33 -4.42
C LEU A 445 -18.91 22.91 -5.70
N ALA A 446 -18.11 23.03 -6.75
CA ALA A 446 -18.60 23.49 -8.06
C ALA A 446 -19.65 22.47 -8.63
N PRO A 447 -20.73 22.95 -9.24
CA PRO A 447 -21.70 22.08 -9.94
C PRO A 447 -21.05 21.24 -11.05
N SER A 448 -19.91 21.70 -11.60
CA SER A 448 -19.12 21.05 -12.64
C SER A 448 -18.19 19.94 -12.13
N ALA A 449 -18.22 19.60 -10.83
CA ALA A 449 -17.41 18.53 -10.29
C ALA A 449 -17.76 17.19 -10.97
N ARG A 450 -16.75 16.53 -11.54
CA ARG A 450 -16.94 15.32 -12.37
C ARG A 450 -17.40 14.11 -11.56
N ILE A 451 -17.01 14.03 -10.29
CA ILE A 451 -17.49 12.94 -9.43
C ILE A 451 -19.00 12.98 -9.17
N ARG A 452 -19.68 14.12 -9.40
CA ARG A 452 -21.15 14.23 -9.30
C ARG A 452 -21.89 13.42 -10.37
N ALA A 453 -21.21 12.99 -11.42
CA ALA A 453 -21.74 12.02 -12.40
C ALA A 453 -21.54 10.56 -11.94
N LEU A 454 -20.67 10.32 -11.00
CA LEU A 454 -20.31 8.99 -10.48
C LEU A 454 -20.98 8.70 -9.12
N LEU A 455 -21.12 9.72 -8.29
CA LEU A 455 -21.60 9.65 -6.91
C LEU A 455 -22.83 10.55 -6.75
N ASP A 456 -23.70 10.22 -5.80
CA ASP A 456 -24.89 11.04 -5.47
C ASP A 456 -24.45 12.44 -4.99
N PRO A 457 -24.87 13.54 -5.65
CA PRO A 457 -24.47 14.89 -5.30
C PRO A 457 -24.83 15.33 -3.89
N ARG A 458 -25.99 14.87 -3.36
CA ARG A 458 -26.45 15.22 -2.02
C ARG A 458 -25.59 14.52 -0.96
N ALA A 459 -25.22 13.27 -1.20
CA ALA A 459 -24.33 12.51 -0.33
C ALA A 459 -22.89 13.08 -0.32
N ILE A 460 -22.39 13.58 -1.47
CA ILE A 460 -21.12 14.33 -1.54
C ILE A 460 -21.20 15.56 -0.63
N ASP A 461 -22.22 16.41 -0.80
CA ASP A 461 -22.36 17.65 -0.05
C ASP A 461 -22.54 17.39 1.46
N GLU A 462 -23.21 16.32 1.84
CA GLU A 462 -23.36 15.89 3.23
C GLU A 462 -22.03 15.41 3.80
N THR A 463 -21.29 14.60 3.06
CA THR A 463 -19.95 14.12 3.45
C THR A 463 -19.00 15.29 3.69
N LEU A 464 -18.94 16.26 2.79
CA LEU A 464 -18.06 17.42 2.92
C LEU A 464 -18.41 18.26 4.15
N ARG A 465 -19.69 18.51 4.38
CA ARG A 465 -20.16 19.24 5.58
C ARG A 465 -19.75 18.56 6.89
N HIS A 466 -19.74 17.23 6.95
CA HIS A 466 -19.42 16.47 8.15
C HIS A 466 -17.92 16.19 8.32
N SER A 467 -17.17 16.06 7.22
CA SER A 467 -15.74 15.75 7.25
C SER A 467 -14.87 16.95 7.58
N LEU A 468 -15.29 18.17 7.19
CA LEU A 468 -14.49 19.38 7.32
C LEU A 468 -14.58 20.08 8.67
N VAL A 469 -15.51 19.65 9.53
CA VAL A 469 -15.55 20.17 10.91
C VAL A 469 -14.35 19.70 11.72
N PRO A 470 -13.93 20.43 12.79
CA PRO A 470 -12.70 20.12 13.54
C PRO A 470 -12.56 18.69 14.07
N ARG A 471 -13.68 17.99 14.31
CA ARG A 471 -13.74 16.60 14.79
C ARG A 471 -14.25 15.62 13.73
N GLY A 472 -14.47 16.07 12.51
CA GLY A 472 -14.88 15.23 11.38
C GLY A 472 -13.77 14.30 10.87
N ASP A 473 -14.13 13.31 10.09
CA ASP A 473 -13.16 12.42 9.44
C ASP A 473 -12.69 13.04 8.11
N ALA A 474 -11.65 13.86 8.19
CA ALA A 474 -11.09 14.55 7.02
C ALA A 474 -10.60 13.61 5.91
N ARG A 475 -10.39 12.31 6.18
CA ARG A 475 -10.02 11.32 5.16
C ARG A 475 -11.11 11.18 4.10
N GLN A 476 -12.38 11.35 4.48
CA GLN A 476 -13.51 11.28 3.55
C GLN A 476 -13.50 12.44 2.55
N ALA A 477 -13.33 13.67 3.02
CA ALA A 477 -13.19 14.83 2.13
C ALA A 477 -11.94 14.75 1.26
N TRP A 478 -10.84 14.25 1.81
CA TRP A 478 -9.61 13.99 1.08
C TRP A 478 -9.81 12.96 -0.03
N ALA A 479 -10.48 11.84 0.26
CA ALA A 479 -10.77 10.80 -0.72
C ALA A 479 -11.59 11.32 -1.90
N LEU A 480 -12.61 12.15 -1.63
CA LEU A 480 -13.42 12.77 -2.68
C LEU A 480 -12.61 13.77 -3.52
N LEU A 481 -11.73 14.56 -2.89
CA LEU A 481 -10.83 15.49 -3.61
C LEU A 481 -9.83 14.71 -4.49
N ALA A 482 -9.21 13.68 -3.96
CA ALA A 482 -8.27 12.85 -4.72
C ALA A 482 -8.96 12.18 -5.91
N LEU A 483 -10.16 11.67 -5.72
CA LEU A 483 -10.97 11.08 -6.79
C LEU A 483 -11.32 12.11 -7.87
N GLU A 484 -11.75 13.32 -7.49
CA GLU A 484 -12.10 14.38 -8.44
C GLU A 484 -10.90 14.79 -9.30
N ILE A 485 -9.74 15.01 -8.67
CA ILE A 485 -8.51 15.36 -9.37
C ILE A 485 -8.16 14.25 -10.36
N TRP A 486 -8.16 12.99 -9.91
CA TRP A 486 -7.84 11.85 -10.75
C TRP A 486 -8.81 11.71 -11.94
N VAL A 487 -10.12 11.80 -11.73
CA VAL A 487 -11.14 11.70 -12.79
C VAL A 487 -11.00 12.81 -13.84
N ARG A 488 -10.61 14.02 -13.44
CA ARG A 488 -10.38 15.15 -14.35
C ARG A 488 -9.28 14.86 -15.37
N GLU A 489 -8.22 14.21 -14.93
CA GLU A 489 -7.04 13.93 -15.77
C GLU A 489 -7.27 12.74 -16.73
N GLN A 490 -8.12 11.78 -16.36
CA GLN A 490 -8.38 10.60 -17.20
C GLN A 490 -9.15 10.91 -18.51
N ARG A 491 -9.66 12.12 -18.67
CA ARG A 491 -10.40 12.56 -19.86
C ARG A 491 -9.64 13.60 -20.69
N ARG A 492 -8.43 13.93 -20.32
CA ARG A 492 -7.49 14.71 -21.15
C ARG A 492 -6.67 13.77 -22.02
#